data_8ea671201be5a756619dbae958d9c600
#
_entry.id   8ea671201be5a756619dbae958d9c600
#
_cell.length_a   1.000
_cell.length_b   1.000
_cell.length_c   1.000
_cell.angle_alpha   90.00
_cell.angle_beta   90.00
_cell.angle_gamma   90.00
#
_symmetry.space_group_name_H-M   'P 1'
#
loop_
_entity.id
_entity.type
_entity.pdbx_description
1 polymer ?
#
loop_
_entity_poly.entity_id
_entity_poly.type
_entity_poly.pdbx_seq_one_letter_code
_entity_poly.pdbx_strand_id
1 'polypeptide(L)'
;MMNPVAVVSGAASGIGARIASELTAHGWQVVSFDLRAAEGVARSFVTDVSDAAVISAAVAAVEAQMGPITAVVANAGYYEEKRFTEIAPGSWQRMMRVHIGGGFNLMRATLPAMAARGEGAFVGIASERALAGAGHDAHYAAAKGAVLGLLRSAAAEYAHAGVRINAVAPGPTDTPLLPADSWERQADFLARLPIPRIANTDEIALAVRELLMTPHFLHGEIFSINSGTVI
;
A
#
# COMPACT_ATOMS: atom_id res chain seq x y z
N MET A 1 14.99 -22.71 9.21
CA MET A 1 13.84 -21.80 9.48
C MET A 1 13.08 -21.62 8.18
N MET A 2 11.75 -21.63 8.20
CA MET A 2 10.97 -21.32 6.99
C MET A 2 11.12 -19.83 6.66
N ASN A 3 11.17 -19.48 5.37
CA ASN A 3 11.21 -18.09 4.96
C ASN A 3 9.91 -17.38 5.38
N PRO A 4 9.97 -16.13 5.85
CA PRO A 4 8.77 -15.38 6.27
C PRO A 4 7.82 -15.16 5.08
N VAL A 5 6.52 -15.14 5.35
CA VAL A 5 5.47 -14.94 4.33
C VAL A 5 4.99 -13.49 4.35
N ALA A 6 5.03 -12.84 3.19
CA ALA A 6 4.51 -11.49 2.99
C ALA A 6 3.37 -11.48 1.96
N VAL A 7 2.27 -10.82 2.27
CA VAL A 7 1.20 -10.53 1.31
C VAL A 7 1.38 -9.11 0.77
N VAL A 8 1.40 -8.95 -0.55
CA VAL A 8 1.43 -7.65 -1.22
C VAL A 8 0.21 -7.53 -2.13
N SER A 9 -0.67 -6.58 -1.84
CA SER A 9 -1.80 -6.31 -2.72
C SER A 9 -1.41 -5.34 -3.84
N GLY A 10 -1.96 -5.55 -5.05
CA GLY A 10 -1.59 -4.76 -6.23
C GLY A 10 -0.17 -5.05 -6.71
N ALA A 11 0.30 -6.30 -6.59
CA ALA A 11 1.68 -6.69 -6.90
C ALA A 11 1.93 -7.00 -8.38
N ALA A 12 0.93 -6.93 -9.25
CA ALA A 12 1.11 -7.21 -10.68
C ALA A 12 1.76 -6.05 -11.47
N SER A 13 1.93 -4.87 -10.89
CA SER A 13 2.55 -3.72 -11.56
C SER A 13 3.03 -2.63 -10.59
N GLY A 14 3.81 -1.68 -11.11
CA GLY A 14 4.19 -0.44 -10.41
C GLY A 14 4.88 -0.65 -9.08
N ILE A 15 4.49 0.13 -8.08
CA ILE A 15 5.05 0.09 -6.72
C ILE A 15 4.91 -1.31 -6.11
N GLY A 16 3.73 -1.93 -6.23
CA GLY A 16 3.49 -3.26 -5.66
C GLY A 16 4.39 -4.35 -6.23
N ALA A 17 4.61 -4.35 -7.54
CA ALA A 17 5.51 -5.31 -8.20
C ALA A 17 6.96 -5.11 -7.74
N ARG A 18 7.40 -3.84 -7.59
CA ARG A 18 8.76 -3.57 -7.12
C ARG A 18 8.95 -3.93 -5.64
N ILE A 19 7.95 -3.68 -4.79
CA ILE A 19 7.95 -4.17 -3.40
C ILE A 19 8.03 -5.69 -3.36
N ALA A 20 7.24 -6.39 -4.16
CA ALA A 20 7.25 -7.85 -4.22
C ALA A 20 8.62 -8.39 -4.63
N SER A 21 9.25 -7.79 -5.65
CA SER A 21 10.60 -8.13 -6.10
C SER A 21 11.65 -7.88 -5.01
N GLU A 22 11.58 -6.73 -4.32
CA GLU A 22 12.50 -6.36 -3.24
C GLU A 22 12.43 -7.33 -2.06
N LEU A 23 11.22 -7.68 -1.62
CA LEU A 23 11.04 -8.64 -0.53
C LEU A 23 11.48 -10.06 -0.93
N THR A 24 11.20 -10.48 -2.17
CA THR A 24 11.67 -11.78 -2.69
C THR A 24 13.19 -11.86 -2.69
N ALA A 25 13.88 -10.80 -3.13
CA ALA A 25 15.35 -10.73 -3.13
C ALA A 25 15.94 -10.81 -1.71
N HIS A 26 15.15 -10.46 -0.69
CA HIS A 26 15.54 -10.55 0.73
C HIS A 26 14.98 -11.79 1.44
N GLY A 27 14.63 -12.85 0.70
CA GLY A 27 14.30 -14.16 1.24
C GLY A 27 12.85 -14.33 1.71
N TRP A 28 11.93 -13.39 1.39
CA TRP A 28 10.52 -13.54 1.70
C TRP A 28 9.79 -14.43 0.69
N GLN A 29 8.86 -15.23 1.15
CA GLN A 29 7.85 -15.86 0.31
C GLN A 29 6.73 -14.84 0.05
N VAL A 30 6.80 -14.16 -1.08
CA VAL A 30 5.82 -13.11 -1.42
C VAL A 30 4.60 -13.72 -2.07
N VAL A 31 3.43 -13.34 -1.57
CA VAL A 31 2.11 -13.70 -2.12
C VAL A 31 1.45 -12.44 -2.67
N SER A 32 1.04 -12.49 -3.93
CA SER A 32 0.31 -11.42 -4.59
C SER A 32 -1.19 -11.57 -4.43
N PHE A 33 -1.88 -10.50 -4.07
CA PHE A 33 -3.33 -10.32 -4.20
C PHE A 33 -3.59 -9.18 -5.20
N ASP A 34 -4.03 -9.52 -6.41
CA ASP A 34 -4.23 -8.55 -7.49
C ASP A 34 -5.37 -9.00 -8.40
N LEU A 35 -5.93 -8.11 -9.19
CA LEU A 35 -6.93 -8.44 -10.22
C LEU A 35 -6.31 -9.22 -11.40
N ARG A 36 -4.98 -9.26 -11.49
CA ARG A 36 -4.20 -10.00 -12.49
C ARG A 36 -3.13 -10.84 -11.79
N ALA A 37 -2.74 -11.92 -12.43
CA ALA A 37 -1.61 -12.71 -11.95
C ALA A 37 -0.33 -11.86 -11.94
N ALA A 38 0.43 -11.95 -10.84
CA ALA A 38 1.74 -11.34 -10.71
C ALA A 38 2.83 -12.37 -11.00
N GLU A 39 3.89 -11.93 -11.64
CA GLU A 39 5.09 -12.73 -11.92
C GLU A 39 6.15 -12.54 -10.84
N GLY A 40 7.10 -13.47 -10.75
CA GLY A 40 8.24 -13.35 -9.83
C GLY A 40 7.91 -13.44 -8.34
N VAL A 41 6.71 -13.91 -7.98
CA VAL A 41 6.26 -14.14 -6.61
C VAL A 41 6.10 -15.61 -6.29
N ALA A 42 6.16 -15.98 -5.01
CA ALA A 42 5.99 -17.37 -4.59
C ALA A 42 4.59 -17.91 -4.92
N ARG A 43 3.57 -17.06 -4.83
CA ARG A 43 2.19 -17.37 -5.21
C ARG A 43 1.40 -16.13 -5.60
N SER A 44 0.50 -16.30 -6.57
CA SER A 44 -0.40 -15.23 -7.00
C SER A 44 -1.86 -15.69 -6.90
N PHE A 45 -2.67 -14.86 -6.23
CA PHE A 45 -4.11 -15.03 -6.15
C PHE A 45 -4.78 -13.89 -6.94
N VAL A 46 -5.60 -14.25 -7.91
CA VAL A 46 -6.44 -13.27 -8.62
C VAL A 46 -7.63 -12.93 -7.73
N THR A 47 -7.57 -11.77 -7.11
CA THR A 47 -8.52 -11.35 -6.07
C THR A 47 -8.84 -9.87 -6.17
N ASP A 48 -10.09 -9.48 -5.88
CA ASP A 48 -10.47 -8.09 -5.65
C ASP A 48 -10.37 -7.78 -4.15
N VAL A 49 -9.46 -6.87 -3.78
CA VAL A 49 -9.28 -6.47 -2.38
C VAL A 49 -10.54 -5.85 -1.76
N SER A 50 -11.45 -5.35 -2.57
CA SER A 50 -12.71 -4.76 -2.11
C SER A 50 -13.76 -5.79 -1.67
N ASP A 51 -13.53 -7.08 -1.94
CA ASP A 51 -14.38 -8.19 -1.50
C ASP A 51 -13.82 -8.84 -0.24
N ALA A 52 -14.49 -8.59 0.88
CA ALA A 52 -14.07 -9.09 2.19
C ALA A 52 -14.07 -10.62 2.31
N ALA A 53 -15.02 -11.30 1.65
CA ALA A 53 -15.11 -12.76 1.71
C ALA A 53 -13.97 -13.40 0.90
N VAL A 54 -13.69 -12.86 -0.28
CA VAL A 54 -12.58 -13.31 -1.14
C VAL A 54 -11.24 -13.13 -0.44
N ILE A 55 -11.01 -11.97 0.20
CA ILE A 55 -9.76 -11.71 0.94
C ILE A 55 -9.63 -12.63 2.15
N SER A 56 -10.69 -12.84 2.92
CA SER A 56 -10.66 -13.77 4.06
C SER A 56 -10.32 -15.19 3.62
N ALA A 57 -10.92 -15.68 2.54
CA ALA A 57 -10.62 -17.01 2.00
C ALA A 57 -9.18 -17.11 1.45
N ALA A 58 -8.69 -16.07 0.78
CA ALA A 58 -7.33 -16.04 0.25
C ALA A 58 -6.29 -16.04 1.38
N VAL A 59 -6.49 -15.24 2.43
CA VAL A 59 -5.61 -15.23 3.62
C VAL A 59 -5.57 -16.59 4.28
N ALA A 60 -6.73 -17.23 4.51
CA ALA A 60 -6.79 -18.57 5.09
C ALA A 60 -6.06 -19.61 4.22
N ALA A 61 -6.19 -19.52 2.89
CA ALA A 61 -5.49 -20.41 1.97
C ALA A 61 -3.97 -20.21 2.00
N VAL A 62 -3.49 -18.97 2.13
CA VAL A 62 -2.06 -18.67 2.29
C VAL A 62 -1.52 -19.27 3.58
N GLU A 63 -2.16 -19.02 4.72
CA GLU A 63 -1.70 -19.52 6.01
C GLU A 63 -1.70 -21.06 6.07
N ALA A 64 -2.69 -21.71 5.46
CA ALA A 64 -2.75 -23.17 5.40
C ALA A 64 -1.66 -23.79 4.51
N GLN A 65 -1.24 -23.12 3.46
CA GLN A 65 -0.32 -23.68 2.44
C GLN A 65 1.14 -23.26 2.64
N MET A 66 1.37 -22.07 3.19
CA MET A 66 2.70 -21.45 3.24
C MET A 66 3.16 -21.11 4.66
N GLY A 67 2.25 -21.21 5.64
CA GLY A 67 2.51 -20.84 7.02
C GLY A 67 2.06 -19.42 7.36
N PRO A 68 2.36 -18.96 8.57
CA PRO A 68 1.82 -17.70 9.09
C PRO A 68 2.25 -16.48 8.27
N ILE A 69 1.29 -15.63 7.94
CA ILE A 69 1.58 -14.33 7.31
C ILE A 69 2.18 -13.41 8.38
N THR A 70 3.42 -12.99 8.16
CA THR A 70 4.17 -12.11 9.10
C THR A 70 4.26 -10.67 8.60
N ALA A 71 4.01 -10.41 7.31
CA ALA A 71 3.98 -9.07 6.75
C ALA A 71 2.82 -8.88 5.76
N VAL A 72 2.24 -7.69 5.75
CA VAL A 72 1.23 -7.28 4.76
C VAL A 72 1.55 -5.90 4.22
N VAL A 73 1.46 -5.75 2.89
CA VAL A 73 1.52 -4.46 2.21
C VAL A 73 0.20 -4.19 1.50
N ALA A 74 -0.58 -3.25 2.03
CA ALA A 74 -1.82 -2.79 1.41
C ALA A 74 -1.51 -1.69 0.38
N ASN A 75 -1.27 -2.10 -0.86
CA ASN A 75 -0.88 -1.21 -1.95
C ASN A 75 -1.95 -1.11 -3.07
N ALA A 76 -2.79 -2.10 -3.24
CA ALA A 76 -3.79 -2.12 -4.31
C ALA A 76 -4.62 -0.83 -4.36
N GLY A 77 -4.73 -0.28 -5.56
CA GLY A 77 -5.47 0.96 -5.77
C GLY A 77 -5.40 1.40 -7.24
N TYR A 78 -6.06 2.49 -7.53
CA TYR A 78 -6.05 3.15 -8.83
C TYR A 78 -6.14 4.67 -8.65
N TYR A 79 -5.85 5.43 -9.70
CA TYR A 79 -5.98 6.87 -9.72
C TYR A 79 -7.02 7.28 -10.78
N GLU A 80 -7.79 8.30 -10.46
CA GLU A 80 -8.74 8.91 -11.37
C GLU A 80 -8.72 10.42 -11.14
N GLU A 81 -8.48 11.19 -12.21
CA GLU A 81 -8.52 12.64 -12.17
C GLU A 81 -9.90 13.14 -12.60
N LYS A 82 -10.55 13.93 -11.73
CA LYS A 82 -11.85 14.55 -12.00
C LYS A 82 -12.00 15.84 -11.20
N ARG A 83 -12.60 16.85 -11.80
CA ARG A 83 -13.02 18.05 -11.08
C ARG A 83 -14.03 17.65 -10.00
N PHE A 84 -14.05 18.38 -8.89
CA PHE A 84 -14.89 18.06 -7.75
C PHE A 84 -16.37 17.83 -8.13
N THR A 85 -16.93 18.70 -8.98
CA THR A 85 -18.34 18.62 -9.43
C THR A 85 -18.60 17.51 -10.45
N GLU A 86 -17.57 16.91 -11.03
CA GLU A 86 -17.64 15.82 -12.01
C GLU A 86 -17.49 14.43 -11.38
N ILE A 87 -17.16 14.38 -10.09
CA ILE A 87 -17.06 13.12 -9.35
C ILE A 87 -18.44 12.51 -9.19
N ALA A 88 -18.74 11.50 -10.00
CA ALA A 88 -20.02 10.78 -9.87
C ALA A 88 -20.06 9.98 -8.55
N PRO A 89 -21.25 9.81 -7.94
CA PRO A 89 -21.40 9.01 -6.73
C PRO A 89 -20.80 7.59 -6.84
N GLY A 90 -20.92 6.96 -8.00
CA GLY A 90 -20.33 5.64 -8.25
C GLY A 90 -18.80 5.65 -8.25
N SER A 91 -18.15 6.68 -8.84
CA SER A 91 -16.69 6.85 -8.78
C SER A 91 -16.22 7.06 -7.33
N TRP A 92 -16.92 7.91 -6.57
CA TRP A 92 -16.65 8.10 -5.15
C TRP A 92 -16.72 6.80 -4.37
N GLN A 93 -17.82 6.06 -4.49
CA GLN A 93 -18.01 4.79 -3.78
C GLN A 93 -16.95 3.75 -4.15
N ARG A 94 -16.61 3.65 -5.43
CA ARG A 94 -15.57 2.73 -5.89
C ARG A 94 -14.21 3.10 -5.33
N MET A 95 -13.85 4.39 -5.32
CA MET A 95 -12.60 4.90 -4.75
C MET A 95 -12.48 4.50 -3.27
N MET A 96 -13.52 4.76 -2.48
CA MET A 96 -13.54 4.40 -1.05
C MET A 96 -13.46 2.88 -0.86
N ARG A 97 -14.25 2.11 -1.61
CA ARG A 97 -14.30 0.66 -1.48
C ARG A 97 -12.98 -0.01 -1.80
N VAL A 98 -12.26 0.45 -2.83
CA VAL A 98 -10.98 -0.16 -3.22
C VAL A 98 -9.88 0.27 -2.25
N HIS A 99 -9.68 1.56 -2.03
CA HIS A 99 -8.53 2.06 -1.27
C HIS A 99 -8.64 1.80 0.23
N ILE A 100 -9.71 2.30 0.87
CA ILE A 100 -9.88 2.11 2.30
C ILE A 100 -10.50 0.74 2.62
N GLY A 101 -11.51 0.31 1.85
CA GLY A 101 -12.15 -0.99 2.03
C GLY A 101 -11.17 -2.14 1.83
N GLY A 102 -10.33 -2.08 0.80
CA GLY A 102 -9.28 -3.08 0.55
C GLY A 102 -8.26 -3.17 1.69
N GLY A 103 -7.77 -2.03 2.17
CA GLY A 103 -6.88 -1.97 3.34
C GLY A 103 -7.53 -2.55 4.60
N PHE A 104 -8.79 -2.16 4.87
CA PHE A 104 -9.57 -2.68 5.99
C PHE A 104 -9.78 -4.20 5.90
N ASN A 105 -10.12 -4.74 4.74
CA ASN A 105 -10.32 -6.17 4.55
C ASN A 105 -9.04 -6.97 4.82
N LEU A 106 -7.88 -6.49 4.35
CA LEU A 106 -6.58 -7.09 4.64
C LEU A 106 -6.27 -7.05 6.14
N MET A 107 -6.43 -5.90 6.79
CA MET A 107 -6.22 -5.77 8.23
C MET A 107 -7.12 -6.71 9.03
N ARG A 108 -8.42 -6.72 8.75
CA ARG A 108 -9.39 -7.57 9.41
C ARG A 108 -9.06 -9.07 9.28
N ALA A 109 -8.51 -9.48 8.13
CA ALA A 109 -8.18 -10.87 7.88
C ALA A 109 -6.84 -11.30 8.51
N THR A 110 -5.89 -10.38 8.72
CA THR A 110 -4.52 -10.75 9.11
C THR A 110 -4.13 -10.31 10.53
N LEU A 111 -4.56 -9.14 11.00
CA LEU A 111 -4.13 -8.61 12.29
C LEU A 111 -4.50 -9.49 13.49
N PRO A 112 -5.68 -10.14 13.56
CA PRO A 112 -6.00 -11.00 14.69
C PRO A 112 -5.02 -12.17 14.86
N ALA A 113 -4.62 -12.81 13.76
CA ALA A 113 -3.67 -13.91 13.80
C ALA A 113 -2.24 -13.43 14.12
N MET A 114 -1.82 -12.28 13.60
CA MET A 114 -0.56 -11.63 13.94
C MET A 114 -0.52 -11.30 15.45
N ALA A 115 -1.57 -10.67 15.98
CA ALA A 115 -1.67 -10.32 17.39
C ALA A 115 -1.62 -11.55 18.31
N ALA A 116 -2.31 -12.64 17.95
CA ALA A 116 -2.31 -13.88 18.70
C ALA A 116 -0.90 -14.53 18.78
N ARG A 117 -0.06 -14.28 17.77
CA ARG A 117 1.34 -14.74 17.74
C ARG A 117 2.31 -13.76 18.41
N GLY A 118 1.89 -12.53 18.66
CA GLY A 118 2.76 -11.47 19.18
C GLY A 118 3.76 -10.94 18.13
N GLU A 119 3.50 -11.16 16.84
CA GLU A 119 4.42 -10.85 15.76
C GLU A 119 3.67 -10.49 14.46
N GLY A 120 4.02 -9.35 13.86
CA GLY A 120 3.51 -8.95 12.57
C GLY A 120 3.93 -7.55 12.17
N ALA A 121 3.91 -7.27 10.86
CA ALA A 121 4.11 -5.93 10.32
C ALA A 121 3.10 -5.62 9.21
N PHE A 122 2.49 -4.46 9.27
CA PHE A 122 1.54 -3.98 8.25
C PHE A 122 1.99 -2.61 7.72
N VAL A 123 2.11 -2.48 6.40
CA VAL A 123 2.40 -1.20 5.75
C VAL A 123 1.29 -0.87 4.76
N GLY A 124 0.66 0.28 4.92
CA GLY A 124 -0.29 0.82 3.95
C GLY A 124 0.36 1.82 3.01
N ILE A 125 0.08 1.72 1.71
CA ILE A 125 0.51 2.72 0.75
C ILE A 125 -0.57 3.81 0.63
N ALA A 126 -0.29 4.95 1.23
CA ALA A 126 -1.10 6.15 1.17
C ALA A 126 -0.74 7.00 -0.07
N SER A 127 -0.63 8.30 0.08
CA SER A 127 -0.15 9.28 -0.91
C SER A 127 0.15 10.61 -0.21
N GLU A 128 1.01 11.43 -0.78
CA GLU A 128 1.17 12.83 -0.40
C GLU A 128 -0.16 13.60 -0.47
N ARG A 129 -1.06 13.22 -1.39
CA ARG A 129 -2.41 13.79 -1.52
C ARG A 129 -3.24 13.65 -0.25
N ALA A 130 -2.95 12.62 0.57
CA ALA A 130 -3.56 12.44 1.88
C ALA A 130 -3.11 13.49 2.91
N LEU A 131 -1.97 14.14 2.67
CA LEU A 131 -1.35 15.12 3.56
C LEU A 131 -1.69 16.55 3.16
N ALA A 132 -1.66 16.86 1.86
CA ALA A 132 -1.86 18.21 1.34
C ALA A 132 -3.19 18.42 0.60
N GLY A 133 -3.82 17.34 0.10
CA GLY A 133 -4.87 17.45 -0.90
C GLY A 133 -4.32 17.89 -2.26
N ALA A 134 -5.18 17.91 -3.27
CA ALA A 134 -4.86 18.48 -4.58
C ALA A 134 -6.13 18.82 -5.37
N GLY A 135 -5.99 19.64 -6.40
CA GLY A 135 -7.05 19.88 -7.36
C GLY A 135 -7.33 18.64 -8.22
N HIS A 136 -8.57 18.46 -8.63
CA HIS A 136 -9.02 17.43 -9.59
C HIS A 136 -8.91 15.97 -9.11
N ASP A 137 -8.70 15.72 -7.82
CA ASP A 137 -8.62 14.35 -7.29
C ASP A 137 -9.19 14.21 -5.86
N ALA A 138 -10.17 15.02 -5.49
CA ALA A 138 -10.70 15.08 -4.13
C ALA A 138 -11.14 13.72 -3.57
N HIS A 139 -11.70 12.83 -4.38
CA HIS A 139 -12.10 11.49 -3.96
C HIS A 139 -10.89 10.59 -3.68
N TYR A 140 -9.81 10.73 -4.45
CA TYR A 140 -8.56 10.01 -4.21
C TYR A 140 -7.86 10.53 -2.94
N ALA A 141 -7.73 11.85 -2.79
CA ALA A 141 -7.16 12.46 -1.60
C ALA A 141 -7.94 12.07 -0.34
N ALA A 142 -9.29 12.10 -0.39
CA ALA A 142 -10.14 11.66 0.71
C ALA A 142 -9.93 10.18 1.05
N ALA A 143 -9.87 9.29 0.04
CA ALA A 143 -9.64 7.87 0.26
C ALA A 143 -8.27 7.60 0.89
N LYS A 144 -7.21 8.26 0.41
CA LYS A 144 -5.85 8.13 0.95
C LYS A 144 -5.70 8.77 2.34
N GLY A 145 -6.43 9.86 2.63
CA GLY A 145 -6.54 10.42 3.98
C GLY A 145 -7.24 9.46 4.95
N ALA A 146 -8.31 8.80 4.50
CA ALA A 146 -9.01 7.79 5.28
C ALA A 146 -8.12 6.56 5.57
N VAL A 147 -7.26 6.15 4.63
CA VAL A 147 -6.25 5.09 4.85
C VAL A 147 -5.32 5.47 6.01
N LEU A 148 -4.84 6.71 6.08
CA LEU A 148 -3.98 7.15 7.20
C LEU A 148 -4.71 7.11 8.54
N GLY A 149 -5.98 7.54 8.58
CA GLY A 149 -6.82 7.46 9.78
C GLY A 149 -7.00 6.01 10.25
N LEU A 150 -7.32 5.11 9.32
CA LEU A 150 -7.48 3.68 9.60
C LEU A 150 -6.18 3.06 10.18
N LEU A 151 -5.04 3.32 9.52
CA LEU A 151 -3.75 2.78 9.94
C LEU A 151 -3.35 3.26 11.34
N ARG A 152 -3.52 4.56 11.63
CA ARG A 152 -3.22 5.11 12.97
C ARG A 152 -4.12 4.53 14.06
N SER A 153 -5.41 4.35 13.77
CA SER A 153 -6.33 3.75 14.73
C SER A 153 -5.97 2.29 15.02
N ALA A 154 -5.69 1.51 13.98
CA ALA A 154 -5.24 0.14 14.14
C ALA A 154 -3.87 0.06 14.83
N ALA A 155 -2.94 0.98 14.54
CA ALA A 155 -1.67 1.06 15.24
C ALA A 155 -1.89 1.23 16.75
N ALA A 156 -2.73 2.20 17.17
CA ALA A 156 -3.02 2.42 18.58
C ALA A 156 -3.64 1.19 19.25
N GLU A 157 -4.52 0.45 18.54
CA GLU A 157 -5.21 -0.72 19.05
C GLU A 157 -4.25 -1.93 19.20
N TYR A 158 -3.35 -2.15 18.24
CA TYR A 158 -2.49 -3.33 18.18
C TYR A 158 -1.07 -3.11 18.73
N ALA A 159 -0.75 -1.93 19.25
CA ALA A 159 0.58 -1.59 19.78
C ALA A 159 1.09 -2.60 20.82
N HIS A 160 0.22 -3.01 21.73
CA HIS A 160 0.56 -3.95 22.82
C HIS A 160 0.64 -5.41 22.37
N ALA A 161 0.22 -5.72 21.15
CA ALA A 161 0.15 -7.08 20.63
C ALA A 161 1.37 -7.47 19.78
N GLY A 162 2.44 -6.68 19.78
CA GLY A 162 3.66 -6.97 19.01
C GLY A 162 3.50 -6.80 17.50
N VAL A 163 2.42 -6.16 17.03
CA VAL A 163 2.16 -5.91 15.61
C VAL A 163 2.50 -4.45 15.28
N ARG A 164 3.39 -4.23 14.33
CA ARG A 164 3.78 -2.89 13.87
C ARG A 164 2.94 -2.48 12.65
N ILE A 165 2.38 -1.28 12.69
CA ILE A 165 1.53 -0.76 11.62
C ILE A 165 2.02 0.64 11.26
N ASN A 166 2.40 0.85 9.98
CA ASN A 166 2.91 2.12 9.47
C ASN A 166 2.36 2.41 8.06
N ALA A 167 2.62 3.60 7.57
CA ALA A 167 2.26 4.04 6.23
C ALA A 167 3.47 4.54 5.46
N VAL A 168 3.44 4.38 4.13
CA VAL A 168 4.28 5.13 3.20
C VAL A 168 3.35 6.02 2.38
N ALA A 169 3.69 7.29 2.24
CA ALA A 169 2.96 8.29 1.46
C ALA A 169 3.81 8.78 0.28
N PRO A 170 3.80 8.07 -0.85
CA PRO A 170 4.56 8.47 -2.02
C PRO A 170 4.02 9.77 -2.63
N GLY A 171 4.90 10.54 -3.23
CA GLY A 171 4.59 11.55 -4.22
C GLY A 171 4.48 10.97 -5.63
N PRO A 172 4.55 11.82 -6.66
CA PRO A 172 4.59 11.37 -8.05
C PRO A 172 5.71 10.36 -8.25
N THR A 173 5.32 9.15 -8.66
CA THR A 173 6.24 8.02 -8.78
C THR A 173 6.17 7.44 -10.19
N ASP A 174 7.31 7.07 -10.76
CA ASP A 174 7.41 6.49 -12.10
C ASP A 174 6.78 5.09 -12.16
N THR A 175 5.53 5.05 -12.54
CA THR A 175 4.70 3.83 -12.59
C THR A 175 3.73 3.90 -13.76
N PRO A 176 3.13 2.77 -14.19
CA PRO A 176 2.04 2.78 -15.17
C PRO A 176 0.80 3.58 -14.71
N LEU A 177 0.67 3.88 -13.42
CA LEU A 177 -0.42 4.69 -12.88
C LEU A 177 -0.25 6.18 -13.20
N LEU A 178 0.98 6.63 -13.41
CA LEU A 178 1.32 8.00 -13.81
C LEU A 178 1.60 8.05 -15.32
N PRO A 179 0.66 8.47 -16.17
CA PRO A 179 0.81 8.47 -17.62
C PRO A 179 2.04 9.23 -18.08
N ALA A 180 2.57 8.86 -19.26
CA ALA A 180 3.77 9.49 -19.81
C ALA A 180 3.58 10.98 -20.12
N ASP A 181 2.36 11.38 -20.45
CA ASP A 181 1.94 12.76 -20.73
C ASP A 181 1.41 13.52 -19.50
N SER A 182 1.48 12.93 -18.32
CA SER A 182 1.07 13.59 -17.07
C SER A 182 1.79 14.93 -16.86
N TRP A 183 1.06 15.94 -16.40
CA TRP A 183 1.62 17.24 -16.03
C TRP A 183 2.70 17.14 -14.94
N GLU A 184 2.67 16.12 -14.10
CA GLU A 184 3.67 15.85 -13.07
C GLU A 184 5.02 15.39 -13.66
N ARG A 185 5.09 15.06 -14.95
CA ARG A 185 6.33 14.78 -15.68
C ARG A 185 6.88 15.98 -16.44
N GLN A 186 6.15 17.09 -16.48
CA GLN A 186 6.55 18.29 -17.22
C GLN A 186 7.66 19.04 -16.50
N ALA A 187 8.57 19.63 -17.27
CA ALA A 187 9.73 20.35 -16.75
C ALA A 187 9.35 21.47 -15.75
N ASP A 188 8.26 22.19 -16.03
CA ASP A 188 7.77 23.28 -15.18
C ASP A 188 7.29 22.81 -13.81
N PHE A 189 6.74 21.61 -13.73
CA PHE A 189 6.38 21.00 -12.45
C PHE A 189 7.63 20.54 -11.71
N LEU A 190 8.48 19.78 -12.40
CA LEU A 190 9.70 19.22 -11.80
C LEU A 190 10.64 20.31 -11.25
N ALA A 191 10.79 21.42 -11.96
CA ALA A 191 11.62 22.56 -11.55
C ALA A 191 11.15 23.22 -10.24
N ARG A 192 9.89 23.02 -9.84
CA ARG A 192 9.34 23.55 -8.57
C ARG A 192 9.54 22.62 -7.38
N LEU A 193 9.93 21.36 -7.63
CA LEU A 193 10.18 20.41 -6.55
C LEU A 193 11.53 20.68 -5.89
N PRO A 194 11.64 20.57 -4.56
CA PRO A 194 12.93 20.60 -3.85
C PRO A 194 13.93 19.57 -4.39
N ILE A 195 13.46 18.37 -4.73
CA ILE A 195 14.21 17.39 -5.49
C ILE A 195 13.57 17.34 -6.89
N PRO A 196 14.21 17.88 -7.96
CA PRO A 196 13.55 18.18 -9.23
C PRO A 196 13.34 16.95 -10.12
N ARG A 197 12.77 15.91 -9.58
CA ARG A 197 12.37 14.66 -10.25
C ARG A 197 11.21 13.98 -9.55
N ILE A 198 10.50 13.12 -10.25
CA ILE A 198 9.59 12.17 -9.64
C ILE A 198 10.38 11.04 -8.95
N ALA A 199 9.76 10.37 -7.97
CA ALA A 199 10.34 9.22 -7.32
C ALA A 199 10.37 8.01 -8.27
N ASN A 200 11.31 7.08 -8.06
CA ASN A 200 11.25 5.77 -8.67
C ASN A 200 10.63 4.75 -7.71
N THR A 201 10.19 3.62 -8.24
CA THR A 201 9.56 2.56 -7.43
C THR A 201 10.52 1.92 -6.44
N ASP A 202 11.83 1.98 -6.70
CA ASP A 202 12.86 1.44 -5.81
C ASP A 202 12.90 2.18 -4.47
N GLU A 203 12.78 3.50 -4.50
CA GLU A 203 12.78 4.34 -3.30
C GLU A 203 11.61 3.99 -2.38
N ILE A 204 10.44 3.73 -2.97
CA ILE A 204 9.26 3.31 -2.21
C ILE A 204 9.44 1.89 -1.66
N ALA A 205 9.96 0.97 -2.48
CA ALA A 205 10.17 -0.42 -2.08
C ALA A 205 11.19 -0.55 -0.95
N LEU A 206 12.28 0.22 -1.00
CA LEU A 206 13.28 0.28 0.07
C LEU A 206 12.67 0.72 1.40
N ALA A 207 11.87 1.80 1.40
CA ALA A 207 11.21 2.26 2.62
C ALA A 207 10.23 1.23 3.18
N VAL A 208 9.44 0.57 2.32
CA VAL A 208 8.55 -0.50 2.75
C VAL A 208 9.33 -1.67 3.35
N ARG A 209 10.42 -2.10 2.70
CA ARG A 209 11.30 -3.14 3.23
C ARG A 209 11.82 -2.78 4.62
N GLU A 210 12.36 -1.58 4.80
CA GLU A 210 12.86 -1.13 6.11
C GLU A 210 11.77 -1.17 7.19
N LEU A 211 10.56 -0.71 6.88
CA LEU A 211 9.44 -0.75 7.81
C LEU A 211 9.00 -2.17 8.17
N LEU A 212 9.16 -3.14 7.26
CA LEU A 212 8.80 -4.54 7.50
C LEU A 212 9.89 -5.32 8.21
N MET A 213 11.16 -5.13 7.83
CA MET A 213 12.27 -5.99 8.28
C MET A 213 12.95 -5.50 9.56
N THR A 214 12.92 -4.22 9.84
CA THR A 214 13.67 -3.68 10.96
C THR A 214 12.79 -3.57 12.21
N PRO A 215 13.16 -4.21 13.34
CA PRO A 215 12.42 -4.14 14.59
C PRO A 215 12.65 -2.80 15.27
N HIS A 216 12.05 -1.74 14.72
CA HIS A 216 12.18 -0.39 15.26
C HIS A 216 10.98 0.04 16.10
N PHE A 217 11.19 1.08 16.87
CA PHE A 217 10.14 1.86 17.53
C PHE A 217 9.19 2.58 16.55
N LEU A 218 9.17 2.17 15.28
CA LEU A 218 8.33 2.78 14.24
C LEU A 218 6.94 2.15 14.27
N HIS A 219 5.98 2.92 14.76
CA HIS A 219 4.60 2.46 14.90
C HIS A 219 3.63 3.63 14.80
N GLY A 220 2.67 3.56 13.89
CA GLY A 220 1.75 4.65 13.59
C GLY A 220 2.35 5.77 12.73
N GLU A 221 3.56 5.56 12.20
CA GLU A 221 4.31 6.57 11.45
C GLU A 221 3.91 6.61 9.97
N ILE A 222 4.14 7.79 9.37
CA ILE A 222 3.93 8.04 7.94
C ILE A 222 5.26 8.46 7.32
N PHE A 223 5.81 7.61 6.48
CA PHE A 223 7.02 7.91 5.71
C PHE A 223 6.64 8.58 4.38
N SER A 224 6.88 9.87 4.28
CA SER A 224 6.58 10.63 3.07
C SER A 224 7.76 10.64 2.12
N ILE A 225 7.63 9.99 0.96
CA ILE A 225 8.66 9.90 -0.09
C ILE A 225 8.11 10.62 -1.31
N ASN A 226 8.26 11.94 -1.36
CA ASN A 226 7.48 12.81 -2.23
C ASN A 226 8.29 13.91 -2.93
N SER A 227 9.61 13.80 -3.01
CA SER A 227 10.49 14.82 -3.64
C SER A 227 10.34 16.21 -3.05
N GLY A 228 9.74 16.34 -1.84
CA GLY A 228 9.48 17.62 -1.17
C GLY A 228 8.21 18.32 -1.63
N THR A 229 7.27 17.63 -2.29
CA THR A 229 5.96 18.21 -2.65
C THR A 229 5.15 18.60 -1.41
N VAL A 230 5.37 17.90 -0.30
CA VAL A 230 4.81 18.21 1.02
C VAL A 230 5.90 18.08 2.06
N ILE A 231 6.16 19.17 2.79
CA ILE A 231 7.14 19.27 3.87
C ILE A 231 6.41 19.60 5.17
#